data_56389c3253378dfd757c142795c1ed84
#
_entry.id   56389c3253378dfd757c142795c1ed84
#
_cell.length_a   1.000
_cell.length_b   1.000
_cell.length_c   1.000
_cell.angle_alpha   90.00
_cell.angle_beta   90.00
_cell.angle_gamma   90.00
#
_symmetry.space_group_name_H-M   'P 1'
#
loop_
_entity.id
_entity.type
_entity.pdbx_description
1 polymer ?
#
loop_
_entity_poly.entity_id
_entity_poly.type
_entity_poly.pdbx_seq_one_letter_code
_entity_poly.pdbx_strand_id
1 'polypeptide(L)' 'MAKNLEISILLDYYGQMLTEKQLEVAQLYYNEDLSLAEIAQLANIARQGVRDSIKRAEHALGEMESKLGLVA' A
#
# COMPACT_ATOMS: atom_id res chain seq x y z
N MET A 1 -12.52 -1.87 9.99
CA MET A 1 -11.29 -1.99 10.78
C MET A 1 -10.07 -2.00 9.87
N ALA A 2 -9.02 -1.31 10.27
CA ALA A 2 -7.81 -1.24 9.47
C ALA A 2 -7.16 -2.63 9.35
N LYS A 3 -6.71 -2.97 8.14
CA LYS A 3 -6.12 -4.28 7.87
C LYS A 3 -4.74 -4.43 8.51
N ASN A 4 -3.94 -3.36 8.47
CA ASN A 4 -2.63 -3.36 9.12
C ASN A 4 -2.25 -1.91 9.43
N LEU A 5 -2.41 -1.54 10.70
CA LEU A 5 -2.16 -0.17 11.13
C LEU A 5 -0.70 0.24 10.94
N GLU A 6 0.22 -0.70 11.14
CA GLU A 6 1.64 -0.43 10.96
C GLU A 6 1.96 -0.03 9.52
N ILE A 7 1.37 -0.73 8.55
CA ILE A 7 1.57 -0.39 7.14
C ILE A 7 0.93 0.96 6.81
N SER A 8 -0.22 1.28 7.41
CA SER A 8 -0.83 2.60 7.22
C SER A 8 0.10 3.72 7.66
N ILE A 9 0.77 3.52 8.80
CA ILE A 9 1.72 4.51 9.31
C ILE A 9 2.92 4.66 8.38
N LEU A 10 3.45 3.53 7.91
CA LEU A 10 4.56 3.56 6.96
C LEU A 10 4.15 4.26 5.67
N LEU A 11 2.92 4.05 5.24
CA LEU A 11 2.39 4.68 4.03
C LEU A 11 2.34 6.20 4.19
N ASP A 12 1.96 6.69 5.37
CA ASP A 12 1.93 8.13 5.65
C ASP A 12 3.33 8.75 5.53
N TYR A 13 4.35 8.03 5.99
CA TYR A 13 5.71 8.55 5.99
C TYR A 13 6.41 8.39 4.65
N TYR A 14 6.22 7.25 3.98
CA TYR A 14 7.02 6.89 2.81
C TYR A 14 6.21 6.76 1.52
N GLY A 15 4.90 7.00 1.56
CA GLY A 15 4.04 6.76 0.40
C GLY A 15 4.48 7.51 -0.85
N GLN A 16 5.02 8.72 -0.67
CA GLN A 16 5.46 9.54 -1.80
C GLN A 16 6.61 8.90 -2.59
N MET A 17 7.28 7.93 -2.01
CA MET A 17 8.39 7.22 -2.66
C MET A 17 7.92 6.01 -3.47
N LEU A 18 6.65 5.65 -3.35
CA LEU A 18 6.07 4.56 -4.14
C LEU A 18 5.71 5.05 -5.53
N THR A 19 5.55 4.11 -6.47
CA THR A 19 5.00 4.48 -7.78
C THR A 19 3.56 4.94 -7.60
N GLU A 20 3.04 5.70 -8.57
CA GLU A 20 1.66 6.18 -8.50
C GLU A 20 0.67 5.04 -8.31
N LYS A 21 0.85 3.96 -9.07
CA LYS A 21 -0.08 2.81 -8.98
C LYS A 21 0.04 2.09 -7.63
N GLN A 22 1.25 1.91 -7.13
CA GLN A 22 1.45 1.29 -5.83
C GLN A 22 0.83 2.14 -4.72
N LEU A 23 1.03 3.45 -4.78
CA LEU A 23 0.46 4.37 -3.79
C LEU A 23 -1.06 4.34 -3.84
N GLU A 24 -1.65 4.43 -5.03
CA GLU A 24 -3.10 4.40 -5.19
C GLU A 24 -3.70 3.13 -4.61
N VAL A 25 -3.16 1.98 -5.00
CA VAL A 25 -3.66 0.69 -4.54
C VAL A 25 -3.49 0.54 -3.04
N ALA A 26 -2.33 0.91 -2.51
CA ALA A 26 -2.07 0.80 -1.08
C ALA A 26 -3.01 1.69 -0.26
N GLN A 27 -3.27 2.91 -0.72
CA GLN A 27 -4.18 3.81 -0.03
C GLN A 27 -5.62 3.26 -0.02
N LEU A 28 -6.06 2.72 -1.14
CA LEU A 28 -7.40 2.13 -1.21
C LEU A 28 -7.52 0.92 -0.29
N TYR A 29 -6.48 0.13 -0.18
CA TYR A 29 -6.52 -1.07 0.63
C TYR A 29 -6.39 -0.78 2.12
N TYR A 30 -5.42 0.05 2.52
CA TYR A 30 -5.13 0.28 3.93
C TYR A 30 -5.88 1.45 4.55
N ASN A 31 -6.10 2.52 3.79
CA ASN A 31 -6.75 3.72 4.32
C ASN A 31 -8.26 3.71 4.09
N GLU A 32 -8.71 3.20 2.94
CA GLU A 32 -10.13 3.15 2.62
C GLU A 32 -10.77 1.80 2.95
N ASP A 33 -9.94 0.82 3.34
CA ASP A 33 -10.39 -0.50 3.76
C ASP A 33 -11.23 -1.23 2.70
N LEU A 34 -10.86 -1.07 1.44
CA LEU A 34 -11.57 -1.72 0.34
C LEU A 34 -11.07 -3.14 0.11
N SER A 35 -11.93 -3.98 -0.47
CA SER A 35 -11.56 -5.34 -0.84
C SER A 35 -10.72 -5.34 -2.12
N LEU A 36 -10.05 -6.47 -2.38
CA LEU A 36 -9.27 -6.60 -3.61
C LEU A 36 -10.15 -6.43 -4.85
N ALA A 37 -11.38 -6.96 -4.81
CA ALA A 37 -12.30 -6.84 -5.93
C ALA A 37 -12.70 -5.39 -6.17
N GLU A 38 -13.00 -4.66 -5.10
CA GLU A 38 -13.36 -3.24 -5.22
C GLU A 38 -12.21 -2.41 -5.78
N ILE A 39 -11.01 -2.67 -5.31
CA ILE A 39 -9.81 -1.96 -5.78
C ILE A 39 -9.57 -2.28 -7.26
N ALA A 40 -9.73 -3.55 -7.65
CA ALA A 40 -9.53 -3.95 -9.03
C ALA A 40 -10.45 -3.18 -9.97
N GLN A 41 -11.70 -2.96 -9.56
CA GLN A 41 -12.65 -2.18 -10.36
C GLN A 41 -12.24 -0.72 -10.44
N LEU A 42 -11.90 -0.12 -9.29
CA LEU A 42 -11.55 1.30 -9.24
C LEU A 42 -10.25 1.62 -9.98
N ALA A 43 -9.25 0.75 -9.82
CA ALA A 43 -7.95 0.96 -10.44
C ALA A 43 -7.88 0.41 -11.87
N ASN A 44 -8.93 -0.28 -12.30
CA ASN A 44 -9.02 -0.85 -13.64
C ASN A 44 -7.88 -1.83 -13.93
N ILE A 45 -7.61 -2.72 -12.98
CA ILE A 45 -6.60 -3.78 -13.14
C ILE A 45 -7.18 -5.08 -12.59
N ALA A 46 -6.53 -6.20 -12.91
CA ALA A 46 -6.97 -7.51 -12.42
C ALA A 46 -6.74 -7.62 -10.91
N ARG A 47 -7.53 -8.48 -10.24
CA ARG A 47 -7.35 -8.71 -8.80
C ARG A 47 -5.95 -9.18 -8.47
N GLN A 48 -5.35 -10.02 -9.31
CA GLN A 48 -3.98 -10.47 -9.11
C GLN A 48 -3.00 -9.30 -9.15
N GLY A 49 -3.25 -8.34 -10.05
CA GLY A 49 -2.43 -7.12 -10.13
C GLY A 49 -2.54 -6.28 -8.87
N VAL A 50 -3.75 -6.22 -8.28
CA VAL A 50 -3.94 -5.51 -7.01
C VAL A 50 -3.11 -6.18 -5.92
N ARG A 51 -3.20 -7.50 -5.81
CA ARG A 51 -2.45 -8.25 -4.81
C ARG A 51 -0.95 -8.05 -4.96
N ASP A 52 -0.46 -8.11 -6.20
CA ASP A 52 0.96 -7.90 -6.47
C ASP A 52 1.41 -6.50 -6.10
N SER A 53 0.60 -5.48 -6.43
CA SER A 53 0.91 -4.09 -6.08
C SER A 53 1.00 -3.91 -4.57
N ILE A 54 0.07 -4.52 -3.83
CA ILE A 54 0.08 -4.42 -2.37
C ILE A 54 1.35 -5.05 -1.80
N LYS A 55 1.72 -6.23 -2.27
CA LYS A 55 2.92 -6.91 -1.78
C LYS A 55 4.18 -6.11 -2.08
N ARG A 56 4.26 -5.52 -3.28
CA ARG A 56 5.40 -4.69 -3.64
C ARG A 56 5.47 -3.42 -2.80
N ALA A 57 4.31 -2.81 -2.53
CA ALA A 57 4.26 -1.63 -1.68
C ALA A 57 4.70 -1.96 -0.27
N GLU A 58 4.21 -3.07 0.29
CA GLU A 58 4.61 -3.51 1.63
C GLU A 58 6.12 -3.72 1.71
N HIS A 59 6.68 -4.39 0.70
CA HIS A 59 8.12 -4.65 0.67
C HIS A 59 8.91 -3.34 0.60
N ALA A 60 8.50 -2.43 -0.29
CA ALA A 60 9.17 -1.16 -0.45
C ALA A 60 9.11 -0.33 0.83
N LEU A 61 7.95 -0.28 1.47
CA LEU A 61 7.79 0.48 2.71
C LEU A 61 8.66 -0.10 3.82
N GLY A 62 8.71 -1.43 3.94
CA GLY A 62 9.56 -2.08 4.93
C GLY A 62 11.04 -1.82 4.69
N GLU A 63 11.46 -1.81 3.43
CA GLU A 63 12.86 -1.52 3.08
C GLU A 63 13.22 -0.07 3.43
N MET A 64 12.32 0.86 3.16
CA MET A 64 12.54 2.27 3.48
C MET A 64 12.67 2.48 4.98
N GLU A 65 11.78 1.86 5.76
CA GLU A 65 11.83 1.96 7.21
C GLU A 65 13.11 1.33 7.76
N SER A 66 13.52 0.20 7.19
CA SER A 66 14.75 -0.47 7.58
C SER A 66 15.98 0.43 7.40
N LYS A 67 15.97 1.26 6.36
CA LYS A 67 17.09 2.13 6.05
C LYS A 67 17.01 3.48 6.75
N LEU A 68 15.81 4.05 6.85
CA LEU A 68 15.65 5.43 7.34
C LEU A 68 15.20 5.51 8.80
N GLY A 69 14.41 4.54 9.26
CA GLY A 69 13.98 4.47 10.65
C GLY A 69 13.16 5.66 11.13
N LEU A 70 12.38 6.29 10.26
CA LEU A 70 11.63 7.49 10.66
C LEU A 70 10.46 7.17 11.59
N VAL A 71 9.90 5.97 11.50
CA VAL A 71 8.75 5.59 12.31
C VAL A 71 9.16 4.94 13.63
N ALA A 72 10.20 4.11 13.60
CA ALA A 72 10.64 3.35 14.78
C ALA A 72 11.37 4.21 15.81
#